data_b0f9c7371b24ec98f17afb60b16e36eb
#
_entry.id   b0f9c7371b24ec98f17afb60b16e36eb
#
_cell.length_a   1.000
_cell.length_b   1.000
_cell.length_c   1.000
_cell.angle_alpha   90.00
_cell.angle_beta   90.00
_cell.angle_gamma   90.00
#
_symmetry.space_group_name_H-M   'P 1'
#
loop_
_entity.id
_entity.type
_entity.pdbx_description
1 polymer ?
#
loop_
_entity_poly.entity_id
_entity_poly.type
_entity_poly.pdbx_seq_one_letter_code
_entity_poly.pdbx_strand_id
1 'polypeptide(L)' 'IRYDSDSDVENKLAGISGYKMKNKTMTGNYTELVAELKLTDAALKKIDFLRNIPGVREVTVMSSVSGSVL' A
#
# COMPACT_ATOMS: atom_id res chain seq x y z
N ILE A 1 2.77 -3.86 -0.83
CA ILE A 1 2.59 -3.52 -2.24
C ILE A 1 3.93 -3.52 -2.96
N ARG A 2 3.92 -4.05 -4.15
CA ARG A 2 5.11 -4.09 -5.00
C ARG A 2 4.81 -3.33 -6.28
N TYR A 3 5.67 -2.41 -6.65
CA TYR A 3 5.41 -1.56 -7.82
C TYR A 3 6.73 -1.11 -8.46
N ASP A 4 6.65 -0.72 -9.72
CA ASP A 4 7.81 -0.21 -10.45
C ASP A 4 8.26 1.10 -9.83
N SER A 5 9.57 1.30 -9.75
CA SER A 5 10.13 2.44 -9.02
C SER A 5 9.72 3.80 -9.56
N ASP A 6 9.31 3.87 -10.82
CA ASP A 6 8.85 5.11 -11.43
C ASP A 6 7.33 5.29 -11.34
N SER A 7 6.63 4.41 -10.66
CA SER A 7 5.19 4.52 -10.49
C SER A 7 4.85 5.57 -9.44
N ASP A 8 3.66 6.16 -9.58
CA ASP A 8 3.20 7.23 -8.70
C ASP A 8 2.45 6.71 -7.45
N VAL A 9 2.79 5.53 -7.01
CA VAL A 9 2.05 4.85 -5.95
C VAL A 9 2.17 5.57 -4.61
N GLU A 10 3.36 6.04 -4.26
CA GLU A 10 3.53 6.66 -2.95
C GLU A 10 2.70 7.92 -2.79
N ASN A 11 2.58 8.72 -3.84
CA ASN A 11 1.74 9.91 -3.78
C ASN A 11 0.27 9.55 -3.57
N LYS A 12 -0.17 8.48 -4.19
CA LYS A 12 -1.55 8.02 -4.03
C LYS A 12 -1.78 7.47 -2.62
N LEU A 13 -0.82 6.73 -2.09
CA LEU A 13 -0.93 6.19 -0.73
C LEU A 13 -0.94 7.30 0.31
N ALA A 14 -0.13 8.32 0.12
CA ALA A 14 -0.05 9.43 1.08
C ALA A 14 -1.38 10.15 1.24
N GLY A 15 -2.26 10.06 0.25
CA GLY A 15 -3.58 10.64 0.34
C GLY A 15 -4.59 9.81 1.13
N ILE A 16 -4.20 8.62 1.56
CA ILE A 16 -5.12 7.75 2.30
C ILE A 16 -5.04 8.08 3.79
N SER A 17 -6.19 8.25 4.41
CA SER A 17 -6.27 8.55 5.82
C SER A 17 -5.65 7.43 6.65
N GLY A 18 -4.81 7.80 7.59
CA GLY A 18 -4.15 6.83 8.46
C GLY A 18 -2.96 6.13 7.84
N TYR A 19 -2.51 6.57 6.67
CA TYR A 19 -1.35 5.97 6.02
C TYR A 19 -0.10 6.16 6.87
N LYS A 20 0.64 5.07 7.06
CA LYS A 20 1.88 5.10 7.79
C LYS A 20 2.83 4.09 7.16
N MET A 21 3.94 4.55 6.62
CA MET A 21 4.92 3.66 6.03
C MET A 21 5.68 2.92 7.12
N LYS A 22 5.75 1.61 7.01
CA LYS A 22 6.45 0.78 7.97
C LYS A 22 7.81 0.31 7.43
N ASN A 23 7.87 0.00 6.16
CA ASN A 23 9.09 -0.48 5.55
C ASN A 23 9.05 -0.21 4.05
N LYS A 24 10.23 0.03 3.49
CA LYS A 24 10.35 0.24 2.06
C LYS A 24 11.66 -0.35 1.60
N THR A 25 11.60 -1.26 0.64
CA THR A 25 12.78 -1.89 0.07
C THR A 25 12.82 -1.56 -1.42
N MET A 26 13.91 -0.97 -1.85
CA MET A 26 14.11 -0.61 -3.25
C MET A 26 15.11 -1.54 -3.88
N THR A 27 14.74 -2.13 -5.01
CA THR A 27 15.63 -2.91 -5.83
C THR A 27 15.80 -2.20 -7.17
N GLY A 28 16.63 -2.73 -8.05
CA GLY A 28 16.91 -2.06 -9.30
C GLY A 28 15.67 -1.80 -10.15
N ASN A 29 14.69 -2.70 -10.12
CA ASN A 29 13.55 -2.64 -11.02
C ASN A 29 12.25 -2.28 -10.33
N TYR A 30 12.12 -2.50 -9.04
CA TYR A 30 10.86 -2.28 -8.36
C TYR A 30 11.07 -1.90 -6.90
N THR A 31 10.00 -1.41 -6.30
CA THR A 31 9.97 -1.08 -4.88
C THR A 31 8.93 -1.94 -4.19
N GLU A 32 9.26 -2.42 -3.00
CA GLU A 32 8.34 -3.15 -2.16
C GLU A 32 8.07 -2.32 -0.92
N LEU A 33 6.80 -2.01 -0.67
CA LEU A 33 6.41 -1.12 0.39
C LEU A 33 5.45 -1.83 1.33
N VAL A 34 5.71 -1.71 2.62
CA VAL A 34 4.80 -2.17 3.66
C VAL A 34 4.28 -0.96 4.40
N ALA A 35 2.99 -0.82 4.47
CA ALA A 35 2.36 0.31 5.13
C ALA A 35 1.15 -0.14 5.92
N GLU A 36 0.83 0.64 6.93
CA GLU A 36 -0.41 0.48 7.67
C GLU A 36 -1.40 1.53 7.24
N LEU A 37 -2.65 1.14 7.16
CA LEU A 37 -3.75 2.03 6.83
C LEU A 37 -4.88 1.81 7.83
N LYS A 38 -5.67 2.85 8.04
CA LYS A 38 -6.90 2.68 8.77
C LYS A 38 -7.90 2.03 7.81
N LEU A 39 -8.40 0.87 8.17
CA LEU A 39 -9.24 0.10 7.28
C LEU A 39 -10.67 0.63 7.29
N THR A 40 -10.97 1.52 6.38
CA THR A 40 -12.29 2.09 6.18
C THR A 40 -12.77 1.72 4.78
N ASP A 41 -14.05 1.90 4.51
CA ASP A 41 -14.57 1.65 3.16
C ASP A 41 -13.87 2.52 2.12
N ALA A 42 -13.60 3.77 2.49
CA ALA A 42 -12.88 4.68 1.59
C ALA A 42 -11.47 4.19 1.30
N ALA A 43 -10.77 3.69 2.32
CA ALA A 43 -9.42 3.17 2.14
C ALA A 43 -9.43 1.94 1.24
N LEU A 44 -10.40 1.05 1.42
CA LEU A 44 -10.51 -0.15 0.58
C LEU A 44 -10.72 0.20 -0.88
N LYS A 45 -11.55 1.22 -1.15
CA LYS A 45 -11.75 1.69 -2.52
C LYS A 45 -10.47 2.24 -3.12
N LYS A 46 -9.69 2.97 -2.34
CA LYS A 46 -8.43 3.50 -2.82
C LYS A 46 -7.42 2.39 -3.07
N ILE A 47 -7.42 1.36 -2.25
CA ILE A 47 -6.55 0.21 -2.46
C ILE A 47 -6.90 -0.48 -3.78
N ASP A 48 -8.18 -0.66 -4.06
CA ASP A 48 -8.60 -1.22 -5.34
C ASP A 48 -8.14 -0.36 -6.50
N PHE A 49 -8.20 0.95 -6.32
CA PHE A 49 -7.73 1.87 -7.35
C PHE A 49 -6.23 1.72 -7.61
N LEU A 50 -5.46 1.45 -6.56
CA LEU A 50 -4.02 1.28 -6.71
C LEU A 50 -3.66 0.15 -7.66
N ARG A 51 -4.47 -0.89 -7.68
CA ARG A 51 -4.22 -2.03 -8.57
C ARG A 51 -4.27 -1.67 -10.04
N ASN A 52 -4.91 -0.56 -10.36
CA ASN A 52 -5.05 -0.11 -11.74
C ASN A 52 -4.00 0.92 -12.15
N ILE A 53 -3.12 1.31 -11.24
CA ILE A 53 -2.07 2.26 -11.56
C ILE A 53 -0.99 1.55 -12.38
N PRO A 54 -0.57 2.14 -13.50
CA PRO A 54 0.50 1.53 -14.28
C PRO A 54 1.75 1.33 -13.44
N GLY A 55 2.35 0.17 -13.55
CA GLY A 55 3.55 -0.17 -12.80
C GLY A 55 3.30 -0.89 -11.49
N VAL A 56 2.06 -0.97 -11.04
CA VAL A 56 1.74 -1.73 -9.83
C VAL A 56 1.72 -3.22 -10.18
N ARG A 57 2.54 -3.98 -9.48
CA ARG A 57 2.68 -5.41 -9.74
C ARG A 57 1.87 -6.27 -8.80
N GLU A 58 1.80 -5.90 -7.53
CA GLU A 58 1.13 -6.70 -6.53
C GLU A 58 0.63 -5.83 -5.39
N VAL A 59 -0.61 -6.06 -4.98
CA VAL A 59 -1.18 -5.41 -3.80
C VAL A 59 -1.76 -6.51 -2.91
N THR A 60 -1.27 -6.58 -1.69
CA THR A 60 -1.77 -7.54 -0.71
C THR A 60 -2.25 -6.78 0.51
N VAL A 61 -3.45 -7.12 0.97
CA VAL A 61 -4.02 -6.50 2.16
C VAL A 61 -4.16 -7.56 3.23
N MET A 62 -3.61 -7.27 4.40
CA MET A 62 -3.72 -8.17 5.53
C MET A 62 -4.25 -7.40 6.71
N SER A 63 -5.13 -8.02 7.47
CA SER A 63 -5.64 -7.41 8.68
C SER A 63 -4.72 -7.76 9.84
N SER A 64 -4.38 -6.75 10.62
CA SER A 64 -3.60 -6.97 11.82
C SER A 64 -4.45 -6.96 13.08
N VAL A 65 -5.74 -6.89 12.91
CA VAL A 65 -6.63 -6.81 14.07
C VAL A 65 -6.46 -7.98 15.01
N SER A 66 -6.24 -9.14 14.46
CA SER A 66 -6.08 -10.33 15.29
C SER A 66 -4.94 -10.21 16.27
N GLY A 67 -3.97 -9.42 15.94
CA GLY A 67 -2.84 -9.27 16.85
C GLY A 67 -3.19 -8.54 18.11
N SER A 68 -4.26 -7.83 18.12
CA SER A 68 -4.63 -7.05 19.27
C SER A 68 -5.46 -7.84 20.26
N VAL A 69 -5.80 -8.99 19.90
CA VAL A 69 -6.67 -9.66 20.74
C VAL A 69 -6.02 -10.31 21.87
N LEU A 70 -5.89 -10.19 22.08
CA LEU A 70 -5.46 -10.98 22.87
C LEU A 70 -5.69 -11.00 23.88
#